data_9026aab9e65d80ba6d900a98903b1b91
#
_entry.id   9026aab9e65d80ba6d900a98903b1b91
#
_cell.length_a   1.000
_cell.length_b   1.000
_cell.length_c   1.000
_cell.angle_alpha   90.00
_cell.angle_beta   90.00
_cell.angle_gamma   90.00
#
_symmetry.space_group_name_H-M   'P 1'
#
loop_
_entity.id
_entity.type
_entity.pdbx_description
1 polymer ?
#
loop_
_entity_poly.entity_id
_entity_poly.type
_entity_poly.pdbx_seq_one_letter_code
_entity_poly.pdbx_strand_id
1 'polypeptide(L)'
;MDISISSNTITVNGNIKSISDFQEIKQAADGVITQHKSLVLNITDSLSITSSIIGYFNKLVLKDGIDIHMNIGDEQLLHLIEDLNLTSTFKAKKA
;
A
#
# COMPACT_ATOMS: atom_id res chain seq x y z
N MET A 1 -2.61 14.47 0.79
CA MET A 1 -2.73 13.05 1.22
C MET A 1 -2.77 12.98 2.73
N ASP A 2 -3.71 12.22 3.27
CA ASP A 2 -3.83 12.00 4.71
C ASP A 2 -3.64 10.54 5.03
N ILE A 3 -2.92 10.24 6.10
CA ILE A 3 -2.69 8.88 6.56
C ILE A 3 -3.24 8.71 7.98
N SER A 4 -3.96 7.62 8.21
CA SER A 4 -4.33 7.20 9.55
C SER A 4 -3.91 5.77 9.78
N ILE A 5 -3.57 5.42 11.02
CA ILE A 5 -3.11 4.10 11.40
C ILE A 5 -3.96 3.58 12.54
N SER A 6 -4.45 2.36 12.39
CA SER A 6 -5.19 1.68 13.45
C SER A 6 -4.73 0.23 13.49
N SER A 7 -4.03 -0.16 14.55
CA SER A 7 -3.42 -1.49 14.68
C SER A 7 -2.48 -1.75 13.50
N ASN A 8 -2.75 -2.77 12.67
CA ASN A 8 -1.94 -3.08 11.48
C ASN A 8 -2.56 -2.52 10.18
N THR A 9 -3.52 -1.61 10.29
CA THR A 9 -4.21 -1.04 9.13
C THR A 9 -3.75 0.39 8.91
N ILE A 10 -3.32 0.68 7.68
CA ILE A 10 -2.96 2.03 7.25
C ILE A 10 -4.01 2.46 6.22
N THR A 11 -4.63 3.60 6.45
CA THR A 11 -5.60 4.17 5.51
C THR A 11 -5.02 5.43 4.90
N VAL A 12 -5.00 5.49 3.58
CA VAL A 12 -4.48 6.61 2.81
C VAL A 12 -5.64 7.27 2.08
N ASN A 13 -5.86 8.55 2.34
CA ASN A 13 -6.87 9.36 1.64
C ASN A 13 -6.14 10.41 0.81
N GLY A 14 -6.55 10.61 -0.42
CA GLY A 14 -5.93 11.54 -1.36
C GLY A 14 -4.94 10.85 -2.28
N ASN A 15 -4.46 11.59 -3.27
CA ASN A 15 -3.57 11.04 -4.29
C ASN A 15 -2.14 10.86 -3.79
N ILE A 16 -1.55 9.73 -4.15
CA ILE A 16 -0.16 9.39 -3.87
C ILE A 16 0.65 9.82 -5.09
N LYS A 17 1.45 10.86 -4.99
CA LYS A 17 2.10 11.43 -6.18
C LYS A 17 3.51 12.00 -5.97
N SER A 18 3.98 12.08 -4.75
CA SER A 18 5.28 12.72 -4.47
C SER A 18 6.22 11.83 -3.67
N ILE A 19 7.49 12.23 -3.61
CA ILE A 19 8.49 11.57 -2.77
C ILE A 19 8.10 11.72 -1.29
N SER A 20 7.56 12.87 -0.89
CA SER A 20 7.08 13.07 0.48
C SER A 20 5.95 12.10 0.82
N ASP A 21 5.03 11.85 -0.10
CA ASP A 21 3.94 10.90 0.09
C ASP A 21 4.49 9.49 0.30
N PHE A 22 5.46 9.10 -0.50
CA PHE A 22 6.14 7.81 -0.34
C PHE A 22 6.78 7.69 1.04
N GLN A 23 7.49 8.72 1.47
CA GLN A 23 8.18 8.70 2.76
C GLN A 23 7.19 8.59 3.93
N GLU A 24 6.04 9.25 3.85
CA GLU A 24 5.00 9.15 4.87
C GLU A 24 4.43 7.74 4.96
N ILE A 25 4.13 7.14 3.82
CA ILE A 25 3.60 5.76 3.77
C ILE A 25 4.65 4.77 4.29
N LYS A 26 5.90 4.93 3.87
CA LYS A 26 7.00 4.08 4.31
C LYS A 26 7.17 4.15 5.83
N GLN A 27 7.18 5.35 6.40
CA GLN A 27 7.30 5.52 7.85
C GLN A 27 6.16 4.84 8.59
N ALA A 28 4.93 4.98 8.10
CA ALA A 28 3.78 4.34 8.72
C ALA A 28 3.90 2.82 8.66
N ALA A 29 4.28 2.28 7.52
CA ALA A 29 4.43 0.84 7.32
C ALA A 29 5.60 0.28 8.14
N ASP A 30 6.73 0.97 8.18
CA ASP A 30 7.89 0.55 8.99
C ASP A 30 7.50 0.44 10.47
N GLY A 31 6.68 1.36 10.97
CA GLY A 31 6.19 1.30 12.34
C GLY A 31 5.27 0.11 12.59
N VAL A 32 4.37 -0.18 11.67
CA VAL A 32 3.43 -1.30 11.80
C VAL A 32 4.17 -2.64 11.80
N ILE A 33 5.12 -2.84 10.91
CA ILE A 33 5.79 -4.14 10.76
C ILE A 33 6.78 -4.46 11.87
N THR A 34 7.09 -3.50 12.76
CA THR A 34 7.88 -3.80 13.95
C THR A 34 7.12 -4.71 14.91
N GLN A 35 5.78 -4.71 14.85
CA GLN A 35 4.93 -5.45 15.77
C GLN A 35 3.96 -6.42 15.09
N HIS A 36 3.87 -6.38 13.77
CA HIS A 36 2.90 -7.19 13.01
C HIS A 36 3.56 -7.85 11.81
N LYS A 37 3.16 -9.08 11.52
CA LYS A 37 3.57 -9.81 10.31
C LYS A 37 2.60 -9.61 9.15
N SER A 38 1.50 -8.91 9.39
CA SER A 38 0.53 -8.58 8.36
C SER A 38 0.25 -7.08 8.35
N LEU A 39 -0.09 -6.55 7.20
CA LEU A 39 -0.37 -5.14 7.00
C LEU A 39 -1.55 -4.99 6.06
N VAL A 40 -2.56 -4.24 6.49
CA VAL A 40 -3.68 -3.88 5.62
C VAL A 40 -3.46 -2.44 5.15
N LEU A 41 -3.45 -2.24 3.85
CA LEU A 41 -3.30 -0.91 3.24
C LEU A 41 -4.60 -0.57 2.51
N ASN A 42 -5.30 0.44 3.01
CA ASN A 42 -6.50 0.95 2.38
C ASN A 42 -6.16 2.22 1.61
N ILE A 43 -6.30 2.18 0.30
CA ILE A 43 -6.12 3.34 -0.57
C ILE A 43 -7.51 3.75 -1.05
N THR A 44 -8.07 4.80 -0.46
CA THR A 44 -9.50 5.10 -0.60
C THR A 44 -9.84 5.71 -1.96
N ASP A 45 -9.05 6.67 -2.45
CA ASP A 45 -9.40 7.42 -3.64
C ASP A 45 -8.22 7.85 -4.52
N SER A 46 -7.01 7.37 -4.24
CA SER A 46 -5.87 7.70 -5.11
C SER A 46 -6.04 7.07 -6.48
N LEU A 47 -5.80 7.84 -7.53
CA LEU A 47 -5.80 7.37 -8.92
C LEU A 47 -4.45 6.77 -9.32
N SER A 48 -3.42 7.01 -8.53
CA SER A 48 -2.05 6.66 -8.88
C SER A 48 -1.28 6.09 -7.71
N ILE A 49 -0.17 5.45 -8.02
CA ILE A 49 0.79 4.95 -7.04
C ILE A 49 2.18 5.14 -7.64
N THR A 50 3.17 5.42 -6.81
CA THR A 50 4.54 5.61 -7.33
C THR A 50 5.27 4.27 -7.42
N SER A 51 6.25 4.19 -8.31
CA SER A 51 7.09 2.99 -8.42
C SER A 51 7.89 2.74 -7.13
N SER A 52 8.22 3.79 -6.38
CA SER A 52 8.89 3.64 -5.08
C SER A 52 8.02 2.90 -4.08
N ILE A 53 6.72 3.18 -4.05
CA ILE A 53 5.78 2.48 -3.16
C ILE A 53 5.64 1.04 -3.58
N ILE A 54 5.48 0.78 -4.88
CA ILE A 54 5.39 -0.57 -5.40
C ILE A 54 6.62 -1.38 -5.02
N GLY A 55 7.81 -0.84 -5.24
CA GLY A 55 9.06 -1.51 -4.91
C GLY A 55 9.21 -1.79 -3.42
N TYR A 56 8.82 -0.82 -2.59
CA TYR A 56 8.89 -0.98 -1.13
C TYR A 56 7.98 -2.11 -0.65
N PHE A 57 6.71 -2.11 -1.05
CA PHE A 57 5.77 -3.15 -0.61
C PHE A 57 6.12 -4.52 -1.21
N ASN A 58 6.61 -4.55 -2.44
CA ASN A 58 7.08 -5.78 -3.05
C ASN A 58 8.24 -6.40 -2.27
N LYS A 59 9.16 -5.57 -1.80
CA LYS A 59 10.26 -6.00 -0.93
C LYS A 59 9.74 -6.54 0.40
N LEU A 60 8.75 -5.90 1.01
CA LEU A 60 8.17 -6.39 2.27
C LEU A 60 7.58 -7.78 2.11
N VAL A 61 6.91 -8.04 1.00
CA VAL A 61 6.33 -9.37 0.74
C VAL A 61 7.42 -10.40 0.44
N LEU A 62 8.32 -10.09 -0.49
CA LEU A 62 9.27 -11.08 -1.03
C LEU A 62 10.47 -11.30 -0.13
N LYS A 63 10.97 -10.27 0.54
CA LYS A 63 12.15 -10.37 1.40
C LYS A 63 11.79 -10.55 2.86
N ASP A 64 10.84 -9.76 3.34
CA ASP A 64 10.55 -9.70 4.78
C ASP A 64 9.40 -10.60 5.18
N GLY A 65 8.74 -11.23 4.22
CA GLY A 65 7.66 -12.18 4.50
C GLY A 65 6.41 -11.55 5.13
N ILE A 66 6.18 -10.26 4.87
CA ILE A 66 5.01 -9.57 5.38
C ILE A 66 3.80 -9.91 4.51
N ASP A 67 2.69 -10.27 5.16
CA ASP A 67 1.43 -10.54 4.47
C ASP A 67 0.69 -9.22 4.26
N ILE A 68 0.60 -8.78 3.01
CA ILE A 68 -0.05 -7.51 2.66
C ILE A 68 -1.42 -7.77 2.10
N HIS A 69 -2.39 -6.98 2.55
CA HIS A 69 -3.74 -6.95 2.01
C HIS A 69 -4.03 -5.52 1.58
N MET A 70 -4.15 -5.31 0.28
CA MET A 70 -4.34 -3.97 -0.28
C MET A 70 -5.79 -3.82 -0.75
N ASN A 71 -6.51 -2.86 -0.17
CA ASN A 71 -7.88 -2.54 -0.55
C ASN A 71 -7.88 -1.24 -1.32
N ILE A 72 -8.35 -1.25 -2.57
CA ILE A 72 -8.22 -0.13 -3.49
C ILE A 72 -9.61 0.38 -3.87
N GLY A 73 -9.88 1.63 -3.54
CA GLY A 73 -11.18 2.24 -3.81
C GLY A 73 -11.38 2.67 -5.24
N ASP A 74 -10.30 3.01 -5.96
CA ASP A 74 -10.38 3.49 -7.34
C ASP A 74 -10.08 2.36 -8.33
N GLU A 75 -10.99 2.18 -9.30
CA GLU A 75 -10.85 1.11 -10.29
C GLU A 75 -9.65 1.28 -11.21
N GLN A 76 -9.30 2.51 -11.53
CA GLN A 76 -8.15 2.80 -12.41
C GLN A 76 -6.85 2.34 -11.74
N LEU A 77 -6.70 2.61 -10.45
CA LEU A 77 -5.55 2.15 -9.70
C LEU A 77 -5.54 0.62 -9.56
N LEU A 78 -6.70 0.02 -9.31
CA LEU A 78 -6.81 -1.43 -9.23
C LEU A 78 -6.38 -2.08 -10.55
N HIS A 79 -6.82 -1.54 -11.70
CA HIS A 79 -6.43 -2.04 -13.03
C HIS A 79 -4.92 -1.90 -13.25
N LEU A 80 -4.31 -0.82 -12.76
CA LEU A 80 -2.86 -0.65 -12.84
C LEU A 80 -2.12 -1.76 -12.09
N ILE A 81 -2.56 -2.08 -10.89
CA ILE A 81 -1.97 -3.17 -10.09
C ILE A 81 -2.14 -4.51 -10.81
N GLU A 82 -3.30 -4.74 -11.42
CA GLU A 82 -3.56 -5.94 -12.23
C GLU A 82 -2.62 -6.02 -13.43
N ASP A 83 -2.47 -4.92 -14.15
CA ASP A 83 -1.59 -4.84 -15.34
C ASP A 83 -0.12 -5.08 -14.99
N LEU A 84 0.28 -4.73 -13.78
CA LEU A 84 1.63 -4.99 -13.28
C LEU A 84 1.81 -6.41 -12.73
N ASN A 85 0.77 -7.23 -12.77
CA ASN A 85 0.76 -8.60 -12.24
C ASN A 85 1.07 -8.65 -10.74
N LEU A 86 0.58 -7.67 -9.99
CA LEU A 86 0.81 -7.55 -8.55
C LEU A 86 -0.41 -7.88 -7.70
N THR A 87 -1.52 -8.29 -8.32
CA THR A 87 -2.77 -8.60 -7.60
C THR A 87 -2.55 -9.67 -6.54
N SER A 88 -1.87 -10.76 -6.89
CA SER A 88 -1.59 -11.84 -5.94
C SER A 88 -0.58 -11.41 -4.88
N THR A 89 0.46 -10.71 -5.28
CA THR A 89 1.53 -10.27 -4.38
C THR A 89 0.99 -9.38 -3.26
N PHE A 90 0.13 -8.44 -3.61
CA PHE A 90 -0.45 -7.49 -2.67
C PHE A 90 -1.82 -7.91 -2.16
N LYS A 91 -2.34 -9.04 -2.61
CA LYS A 91 -3.72 -9.47 -2.34
C LYS A 91 -4.67 -8.30 -2.56
N ALA A 92 -4.49 -7.63 -3.70
CA ALA A 92 -5.22 -6.42 -4.03
C ALA A 92 -6.67 -6.73 -4.42
N LYS A 93 -7.59 -5.95 -3.89
CA LYS A 93 -9.00 -6.10 -4.23
C LYS A 93 -9.70 -4.75 -4.18
N LYS A 94 -10.87 -4.68 -4.81
CA LYS A 94 -11.72 -3.51 -4.78
C LYS A 94 -12.28 -3.32 -3.38
N ALA A 95 -12.10 -2.14 -2.85
CA ALA A 95 -12.63 -1.79 -1.55
C ALA A 95 -14.16 -1.63 -1.57
#